data_ba512783db37601bc9c8d96fa8f480d9
#
_entry.id   ba512783db37601bc9c8d96fa8f480d9
#
_cell.length_a   1.000
_cell.length_b   1.000
_cell.length_c   1.000
_cell.angle_alpha   90.00
_cell.angle_beta   90.00
_cell.angle_gamma   90.00
#
_symmetry.space_group_name_H-M   'P 1'
#
loop_
_entity.id
_entity.type
_entity.pdbx_description
1 polymer ?
#
loop_
_entity_poly.entity_id
_entity_poly.type
_entity_poly.pdbx_seq_one_letter_code
_entity_poly.pdbx_strand_id
1 'polypeptide(L)'
;MMIIDSQVHIWAPETAEKPYARGDAATPHRPIPLGHEELLREMDNAGVARCVLVPPTWEADRNDTSLEAARLYPDRFRVMGRLAVQKPESRALMATWTN
;
A
#
# COMPACT_ATOMS: atom_id res chain seq x y z
N MET A 1 15.98 20.46 -2.00
CA MET A 1 15.01 20.12 -0.94
C MET A 1 14.46 18.72 -1.19
N MET A 2 14.38 17.90 -0.15
CA MET A 2 13.77 16.57 -0.28
C MET A 2 12.27 16.68 -0.04
N ILE A 3 11.49 16.16 -0.98
CA ILE A 3 10.03 16.10 -0.86
C ILE A 3 9.62 14.67 -0.57
N ILE A 4 8.81 14.49 0.47
CA ILE A 4 8.27 13.18 0.86
C ILE A 4 6.75 13.28 0.89
N ASP A 5 6.09 12.43 0.11
CA ASP A 5 4.62 12.34 0.14
C ASP A 5 4.22 11.41 1.29
N SER A 6 3.37 11.88 2.17
CA SER A 6 3.01 11.16 3.40
C SER A 6 1.89 10.13 3.21
N GLN A 7 1.23 10.10 2.07
CA GLN A 7 0.13 9.15 1.86
C GLN A 7 -0.10 8.89 0.37
N VAL A 8 0.25 7.69 -0.08
CA VAL A 8 0.03 7.26 -1.45
C VAL A 8 -0.56 5.86 -1.45
N HIS A 9 -1.54 5.62 -2.30
CA HIS A 9 -2.12 4.30 -2.51
C HIS A 9 -1.55 3.68 -3.78
N ILE A 10 -1.07 2.44 -3.67
CA ILE A 10 -0.85 1.56 -4.84
C ILE A 10 -1.67 0.30 -4.62
N TRP A 11 -2.04 -0.36 -5.69
CA TRP A 11 -2.81 -1.59 -5.58
C TRP A 11 -2.61 -2.47 -6.80
N ALA A 12 -2.89 -3.76 -6.61
CA ALA A 12 -2.79 -4.79 -7.64
C ALA A 12 -4.15 -5.04 -8.27
N PRO A 13 -4.21 -5.73 -9.43
CA PRO A 13 -5.47 -6.17 -10.01
C PRO A 13 -6.22 -7.12 -9.06
N GLU A 14 -7.55 -7.09 -9.13
CA GLU A 14 -8.36 -8.06 -8.41
C GLU A 14 -8.18 -9.45 -9.01
N THR A 15 -8.01 -10.45 -8.16
CA THR A 15 -7.92 -11.86 -8.57
C THR A 15 -8.79 -12.69 -7.63
N ALA A 16 -8.99 -13.98 -8.00
CA ALA A 16 -9.74 -14.89 -7.14
C ALA A 16 -9.08 -15.08 -5.77
N GLU A 17 -7.74 -15.07 -5.73
CA GLU A 17 -6.97 -15.20 -4.50
C GLU A 17 -6.85 -13.90 -3.73
N LYS A 18 -6.99 -12.77 -4.42
CA LYS A 18 -6.87 -11.43 -3.82
C LYS A 18 -8.04 -10.56 -4.27
N PRO A 19 -9.26 -10.88 -3.80
CA PRO A 19 -10.44 -10.11 -4.17
C PRO A 19 -10.44 -8.73 -3.51
N TYR A 20 -11.07 -7.77 -4.19
CA TYR A 20 -11.31 -6.48 -3.58
C TYR A 20 -12.41 -6.59 -2.53
N ALA A 21 -12.30 -5.79 -1.48
CA ALA A 21 -13.34 -5.69 -0.47
C ALA A 21 -14.62 -5.12 -1.08
N ARG A 22 -15.76 -5.52 -0.51
CA ARG A 22 -17.10 -5.10 -0.94
C ARG A 22 -17.77 -4.35 0.22
N GLY A 23 -18.96 -3.86 -0.05
CA GLY A 23 -19.75 -3.14 0.95
C GLY A 23 -19.28 -1.69 1.08
N ASP A 24 -18.95 -1.30 2.29
CA ASP A 24 -18.58 0.08 2.60
C ASP A 24 -17.14 0.45 2.19
N ALA A 25 -16.37 -0.50 1.68
CA ALA A 25 -15.03 -0.21 1.22
C ALA A 25 -15.06 0.73 0.02
N ALA A 26 -14.10 1.64 -0.04
CA ALA A 26 -13.97 2.52 -1.19
C ALA A 26 -13.67 1.72 -2.45
N THR A 27 -14.11 2.22 -3.59
CA THR A 27 -13.76 1.64 -4.88
C THR A 27 -12.42 2.23 -5.35
N PRO A 28 -11.68 1.49 -6.20
CA PRO A 28 -10.44 2.03 -6.76
C PRO A 28 -10.67 3.37 -7.48
N HIS A 29 -9.70 4.25 -7.36
CA HIS A 29 -9.78 5.59 -7.92
C HIS A 29 -9.79 5.61 -9.44
N ARG A 30 -9.35 4.52 -10.05
CA ARG A 30 -9.35 4.36 -11.51
C ARG A 30 -9.44 2.88 -11.86
N PRO A 31 -9.90 2.54 -13.09
CA PRO A 31 -10.05 1.14 -13.50
C PRO A 31 -8.73 0.37 -13.56
N ILE A 32 -7.64 1.02 -13.96
CA ILE A 32 -6.34 0.37 -14.10
C ILE A 32 -5.56 0.57 -12.80
N PRO A 33 -5.09 -0.52 -12.17
CA PRO A 33 -4.31 -0.41 -10.93
C PRO A 33 -3.07 0.46 -11.10
N LEU A 34 -2.70 1.17 -10.02
CA LEU A 34 -1.46 1.90 -9.94
C LEU A 34 -0.44 1.04 -9.20
N GLY A 35 0.52 0.49 -9.93
CA GLY A 35 1.61 -0.27 -9.35
C GLY A 35 2.80 0.62 -8.99
N HIS A 36 3.78 0.03 -8.31
CA HIS A 36 4.94 0.79 -7.85
C HIS A 36 5.81 1.32 -8.99
N GLU A 37 5.87 0.60 -10.11
CA GLU A 37 6.71 1.05 -11.25
C GLU A 37 6.18 2.36 -11.84
N GLU A 38 4.87 2.45 -12.07
CA GLU A 38 4.27 3.68 -12.56
C GLU A 38 4.40 4.79 -11.52
N LEU A 39 4.21 4.46 -10.23
CA LEU A 39 4.35 5.45 -9.17
C LEU A 39 5.76 6.04 -9.13
N LEU A 40 6.79 5.19 -9.27
CA LEU A 40 8.17 5.69 -9.31
C LEU A 40 8.40 6.69 -10.44
N ARG A 41 7.85 6.40 -11.62
CA ARG A 41 7.94 7.35 -12.75
C ARG A 41 7.26 8.67 -12.44
N GLU A 42 6.07 8.61 -11.84
CA GLU A 42 5.34 9.83 -11.47
C GLU A 42 6.08 10.63 -10.40
N MET A 43 6.65 9.93 -9.40
CA MET A 43 7.46 10.57 -8.36
C MET A 43 8.68 11.27 -8.96
N ASP A 44 9.38 10.58 -9.85
CA ASP A 44 10.57 11.15 -10.49
C ASP A 44 10.21 12.39 -11.33
N ASN A 45 9.11 12.32 -12.06
CA ASN A 45 8.63 13.46 -12.86
C ASN A 45 8.24 14.65 -11.99
N ALA A 46 7.70 14.40 -10.81
CA ALA A 46 7.24 15.44 -9.89
C ALA A 46 8.33 15.91 -8.91
N GLY A 47 9.49 15.26 -8.89
CA GLY A 47 10.55 15.59 -7.95
C GLY A 47 10.30 15.10 -6.53
N VAL A 48 9.45 14.08 -6.35
CA VAL A 48 9.17 13.48 -5.05
C VAL A 48 10.19 12.38 -4.78
N ALA A 49 10.98 12.54 -3.71
CA ALA A 49 12.06 11.60 -3.42
C ALA A 49 11.57 10.30 -2.80
N ARG A 50 10.63 10.38 -1.87
CA ARG A 50 10.15 9.23 -1.10
C ARG A 50 8.66 9.37 -0.84
N CYS A 51 8.00 8.26 -0.51
CA CYS A 51 6.63 8.33 -0.04
C CYS A 51 6.32 7.24 0.98
N VAL A 52 5.23 7.45 1.71
CA VAL A 52 4.66 6.45 2.60
C VAL A 52 3.48 5.81 1.89
N LEU A 53 3.57 4.51 1.65
CA LEU A 53 2.49 3.74 1.04
C LEU A 53 1.46 3.37 2.11
N VAL A 54 0.22 3.70 1.84
CA VAL A 54 -0.91 3.37 2.71
C VAL A 54 -1.82 2.44 1.90
N PRO A 55 -1.94 1.15 2.27
CA PRO A 55 -2.78 0.23 1.52
C PRO A 55 -4.23 0.73 1.45
N PRO A 56 -4.84 0.73 0.27
CA PRO A 56 -6.20 1.22 0.12
C PRO A 56 -7.25 0.26 0.68
N THR A 57 -8.41 0.79 1.04
CA THR A 57 -9.47 0.00 1.68
C THR A 57 -10.03 -1.10 0.77
N TRP A 58 -9.99 -0.93 -0.54
CA TRP A 58 -10.49 -1.96 -1.45
C TRP A 58 -9.59 -3.21 -1.52
N GLU A 59 -8.36 -3.13 -1.02
CA GLU A 59 -7.52 -4.32 -0.86
C GLU A 59 -7.76 -5.04 0.49
N ALA A 60 -8.84 -4.70 1.18
CA ALA A 60 -9.19 -5.24 2.49
C ALA A 60 -8.07 -4.97 3.51
N ASP A 61 -7.70 -5.97 4.32
CA ASP A 61 -6.65 -5.80 5.33
C ASP A 61 -5.27 -6.22 4.84
N ARG A 62 -5.12 -6.39 3.51
CA ARG A 62 -3.85 -6.85 2.95
C ARG A 62 -2.84 -5.71 2.88
N ASN A 63 -1.60 -6.05 3.18
CA ASN A 63 -0.47 -5.14 3.08
C ASN A 63 0.55 -5.60 2.03
N ASP A 64 0.26 -6.71 1.35
CA ASP A 64 1.24 -7.41 0.50
C ASP A 64 1.76 -6.56 -0.65
N THR A 65 0.89 -5.84 -1.35
CA THR A 65 1.31 -5.01 -2.48
C THR A 65 2.26 -3.91 -2.05
N SER A 66 1.94 -3.21 -0.96
CA SER A 66 2.77 -2.12 -0.46
C SER A 66 4.08 -2.63 0.14
N LEU A 67 4.03 -3.75 0.87
CA LEU A 67 5.24 -4.34 1.46
C LEU A 67 6.21 -4.82 0.39
N GLU A 68 5.71 -5.40 -0.69
CA GLU A 68 6.57 -5.83 -1.80
C GLU A 68 7.27 -4.64 -2.46
N ALA A 69 6.56 -3.55 -2.67
CA ALA A 69 7.15 -2.33 -3.23
C ALA A 69 8.26 -1.78 -2.32
N ALA A 70 8.03 -1.75 -1.02
CA ALA A 70 9.02 -1.27 -0.06
C ALA A 70 10.22 -2.22 0.05
N ARG A 71 9.99 -3.54 -0.11
CA ARG A 71 11.08 -4.52 -0.14
C ARG A 71 11.98 -4.30 -1.35
N LEU A 72 11.39 -4.01 -2.50
CA LEU A 72 12.13 -3.79 -3.75
C LEU A 72 12.84 -2.43 -3.77
N TYR A 73 12.22 -1.42 -3.18
CA TYR A 73 12.74 -0.05 -3.22
C TYR A 73 12.73 0.58 -1.82
N PRO A 74 13.56 0.06 -0.90
CA PRO A 74 13.54 0.53 0.50
C PRO A 74 13.97 1.99 0.67
N ASP A 75 14.69 2.56 -0.29
CA ASP A 75 15.08 3.96 -0.26
C ASP A 75 13.98 4.92 -0.71
N ARG A 76 12.93 4.39 -1.33
CA ARG A 76 11.87 5.20 -1.90
C ARG A 76 10.55 5.06 -1.13
N PHE A 77 10.31 3.90 -0.52
CA PHE A 77 9.00 3.58 0.08
C PHE A 77 9.13 3.15 1.54
N ARG A 78 8.17 3.60 2.33
CA ARG A 78 7.86 3.04 3.64
C ARG A 78 6.36 2.72 3.64
N VAL A 79 5.92 1.88 4.55
CA VAL A 79 4.53 1.42 4.57
C VAL A 79 3.90 1.75 5.92
N MET A 80 2.75 2.41 5.88
CA MET A 80 1.86 2.49 7.03
C MET A 80 0.79 1.44 6.82
N GLY A 81 1.02 0.22 7.34
CA GLY A 81 0.17 -0.92 7.07
C GLY A 81 -1.17 -0.86 7.77
N ARG A 82 -2.09 -1.67 7.27
CA ARG A 82 -3.42 -1.84 7.85
C ARG A 82 -3.39 -2.97 8.87
N LEU A 83 -4.15 -2.80 9.94
CA LEU A 83 -4.28 -3.79 10.99
C LEU A 83 -5.74 -3.85 11.42
N ALA A 84 -6.33 -5.05 11.35
CA ALA A 84 -7.71 -5.27 11.80
C ALA A 84 -7.70 -5.44 13.33
N VAL A 85 -7.68 -4.32 14.05
CA VAL A 85 -7.51 -4.30 15.51
C VAL A 85 -8.60 -5.06 16.26
N GLN A 86 -9.79 -5.21 15.65
CA GLN A 86 -10.90 -5.94 16.23
C GLN A 86 -10.75 -7.45 16.14
N LYS A 87 -9.78 -7.96 15.38
CA LYS A 87 -9.57 -9.41 15.21
C LYS A 87 -8.54 -9.91 16.20
N PRO A 88 -8.81 -11.03 16.94
CA PRO A 88 -7.86 -11.56 17.92
C PRO A 88 -6.49 -11.91 17.35
N GLU A 89 -6.44 -12.42 16.12
CA GLU A 89 -5.19 -12.81 15.46
C GLU A 89 -4.26 -11.63 15.16
N SER A 90 -4.77 -10.41 15.18
CA SER A 90 -3.96 -9.22 14.93
C SER A 90 -2.92 -8.97 16.01
N ARG A 91 -3.13 -9.49 17.22
CA ARG A 91 -2.13 -9.36 18.29
C ARG A 91 -0.83 -10.06 17.89
N ALA A 92 -0.94 -11.26 17.33
CA ALA A 92 0.24 -12.00 16.88
C ALA A 92 0.94 -11.28 15.73
N LEU A 93 0.18 -10.69 14.83
CA LEU A 93 0.74 -9.91 13.73
C LEU A 93 1.51 -8.71 14.24
N MET A 94 0.99 -8.00 15.25
CA MET A 94 1.69 -6.85 15.85
C MET A 94 3.06 -7.22 16.40
N ALA A 95 3.21 -8.41 16.93
CA ALA A 95 4.49 -8.85 17.50
C ALA A 95 5.61 -8.90 16.46
N THR A 96 5.26 -9.03 15.17
CA THR A 96 6.24 -9.09 14.08
C THR A 96 6.24 -7.84 13.19
N TRP A 97 5.49 -6.79 13.60
CA TRP A 97 5.22 -5.64 12.73
C TRP A 97 6.48 -4.87 12.32
N THR A 98 7.48 -4.84 13.19
CA THR A 98 8.72 -4.08 12.95
C THR A 98 9.85 -4.91 12.34
N ASN A 99 9.61 -6.16 12.08
CA ASN A 99 10.64 -7.10 11.60
C ASN A 99 10.62 -7.27 10.08
#